data_43f5834df68218f1e67b0dd9af9852c7
#
_entry.id   43f5834df68218f1e67b0dd9af9852c7
#
_cell.length_a   1.000
_cell.length_b   1.000
_cell.length_c   1.000
_cell.angle_alpha   90.00
_cell.angle_beta   90.00
_cell.angle_gamma   90.00
#
_symmetry.space_group_name_H-M   'P 1'
#
loop_
_entity.id
_entity.type
_entity.pdbx_description
1 polymer ?
#
loop_
_entity_poly.entity_id
_entity_poly.type
_entity_poly.pdbx_seq_one_letter_code
_entity_poly.pdbx_strand_id
1 'polypeptide(L)'
;MTEKILAVIFVFINSVISTTGYAGVVLLMAIESACIPLPSELIMPFAGYLVFQGKFKLLWVATAGAIGCNLGSLVAYEIGYYGGRPLVERYGRWILMGRRELDWAEKFFARWGYLAVFVGRLLPVIRTFIALPAGVARMPRGRFHLYTFLGSWPWCLGLAYLGMKLGENWRELGKYFHKFDTVIGVVLLAAIAWFVWSHWQNRMGVES
;
A
#
# COMPACT_ATOMS: atom_id res chain seq x y z
N MET A 1 -20.17 7.28 11.56
CA MET A 1 -19.53 5.98 11.85
C MET A 1 -18.06 5.97 11.41
N THR A 2 -17.73 6.47 10.25
CA THR A 2 -16.34 6.61 9.70
C THR A 2 -15.39 7.43 10.58
N GLU A 3 -15.85 8.56 11.14
CA GLU A 3 -15.03 9.39 12.03
C GLU A 3 -14.55 8.66 13.29
N LYS A 4 -15.43 7.85 13.90
CA LYS A 4 -15.06 7.06 15.10
C LYS A 4 -14.02 5.99 14.76
N ILE A 5 -14.11 5.36 13.59
CA ILE A 5 -13.15 4.35 13.14
C ILE A 5 -11.79 5.00 12.87
N LEU A 6 -11.75 6.13 12.15
CA LEU A 6 -10.52 6.88 11.90
C LEU A 6 -9.86 7.37 13.18
N ALA A 7 -10.64 7.87 14.15
CA ALA A 7 -10.12 8.28 15.44
C ALA A 7 -9.49 7.10 16.21
N VAL A 8 -10.11 5.92 16.18
CA VAL A 8 -9.57 4.70 16.81
C VAL A 8 -8.28 4.27 16.13
N ILE A 9 -8.24 4.25 14.79
CA ILE A 9 -7.04 3.93 14.02
C ILE A 9 -5.92 4.92 14.34
N PHE A 10 -6.22 6.22 14.38
CA PHE A 10 -5.24 7.25 14.71
C PHE A 10 -4.68 7.09 16.13
N VAL A 11 -5.54 6.85 17.14
CA VAL A 11 -5.10 6.59 18.51
C VAL A 11 -4.22 5.34 18.57
N PHE A 12 -4.59 4.29 17.86
CA PHE A 12 -3.79 3.06 17.77
C PHE A 12 -2.41 3.32 17.16
N ILE A 13 -2.35 3.98 16.01
CA ILE A 13 -1.09 4.33 15.31
C ILE A 13 -0.21 5.17 16.24
N ASN A 14 -0.79 6.20 16.88
CA ASN A 14 -0.07 7.06 17.80
C ASN A 14 0.49 6.27 18.99
N SER A 15 -0.31 5.41 19.62
CA SER A 15 0.12 4.58 20.74
C SER A 15 1.29 3.67 20.33
N VAL A 16 1.19 2.97 19.19
CA VAL A 16 2.22 2.06 18.71
C VAL A 16 3.51 2.82 18.43
N ILE A 17 3.48 3.91 17.66
CA ILE A 17 4.70 4.64 17.28
C ILE A 17 5.33 5.33 18.49
N SER A 18 4.51 5.90 19.39
CA SER A 18 5.03 6.59 20.58
C SER A 18 5.70 5.63 21.57
N THR A 19 5.24 4.37 21.63
CA THR A 19 5.79 3.36 22.56
C THR A 19 7.00 2.65 21.97
N THR A 20 6.96 2.27 20.68
CA THR A 20 7.96 1.40 20.05
C THR A 20 8.92 2.14 19.12
N GLY A 21 8.70 3.43 18.89
CA GLY A 21 9.59 4.25 18.07
C GLY A 21 9.61 3.84 16.61
N TYR A 22 10.81 3.78 16.03
CA TYR A 22 11.01 3.35 14.63
C TYR A 22 10.51 1.93 14.36
N ALA A 23 10.59 1.03 15.34
CA ALA A 23 10.06 -0.33 15.21
C ALA A 23 8.54 -0.32 14.98
N GLY A 24 7.82 0.61 15.61
CA GLY A 24 6.38 0.82 15.38
C GLY A 24 6.08 1.25 13.96
N VAL A 25 6.89 2.14 13.39
CA VAL A 25 6.76 2.54 11.98
C VAL A 25 6.98 1.34 11.07
N VAL A 26 8.04 0.54 11.29
CA VAL A 26 8.30 -0.70 10.53
C VAL A 26 7.11 -1.66 10.62
N LEU A 27 6.60 -1.91 11.82
CA LEU A 27 5.51 -2.84 12.06
C LEU A 27 4.21 -2.40 11.35
N LEU A 28 3.80 -1.15 11.52
CA LEU A 28 2.57 -0.63 10.92
C LEU A 28 2.65 -0.62 9.39
N MET A 29 3.80 -0.22 8.82
CA MET A 29 4.03 -0.25 7.37
C MET A 29 4.13 -1.68 6.82
N ALA A 30 4.62 -2.63 7.62
CA ALA A 30 4.60 -4.05 7.25
C ALA A 30 3.18 -4.60 7.21
N ILE A 31 2.36 -4.29 8.21
CA ILE A 31 0.94 -4.70 8.26
C ILE A 31 0.19 -4.13 7.05
N GLU A 32 0.37 -2.85 6.75
CA GLU A 32 -0.25 -2.20 5.57
C GLU A 32 0.15 -2.88 4.27
N SER A 33 1.45 -3.14 4.08
CA SER A 33 1.97 -3.75 2.86
C SER A 33 1.69 -5.26 2.75
N ALA A 34 1.22 -5.90 3.82
CA ALA A 34 0.70 -7.28 3.80
C ALA A 34 -0.77 -7.38 3.36
N CYS A 35 -1.28 -6.37 2.63
CA CYS A 35 -2.67 -6.25 2.14
C CYS A 35 -3.71 -6.04 3.26
N ILE A 36 -3.31 -5.56 4.43
CA ILE A 36 -4.22 -5.13 5.49
C ILE A 36 -4.49 -3.62 5.30
N PRO A 37 -5.76 -3.17 5.23
CA PRO A 37 -6.09 -1.78 4.89
C PRO A 37 -5.79 -0.81 6.05
N LEU A 38 -4.50 -0.55 6.30
CA LEU A 38 -4.02 0.52 7.14
C LEU A 38 -3.53 1.66 6.25
N PRO A 39 -4.02 2.91 6.46
CA PRO A 39 -3.61 4.02 5.61
C PRO A 39 -2.22 4.51 5.99
N SER A 40 -1.23 4.28 5.14
CA SER A 40 0.12 4.86 5.27
C SER A 40 0.11 6.38 5.25
N GLU A 41 -0.93 6.96 4.64
CA GLU A 41 -1.23 8.39 4.62
C GLU A 41 -1.49 8.96 6.02
N LEU A 42 -1.74 8.11 7.03
CA LEU A 42 -1.80 8.48 8.45
C LEU A 42 -0.51 8.11 9.17
N ILE A 43 0.07 6.93 8.89
CA ILE A 43 1.25 6.41 9.58
C ILE A 43 2.46 7.30 9.33
N MET A 44 2.79 7.57 8.07
CA MET A 44 4.01 8.28 7.69
C MET A 44 3.97 9.78 8.03
N PRO A 45 2.87 10.53 7.80
CA PRO A 45 2.79 11.92 8.25
C PRO A 45 2.82 12.05 9.77
N PHE A 46 2.23 11.10 10.54
CA PHE A 46 2.36 11.13 11.98
C PHE A 46 3.82 10.91 12.44
N ALA A 47 4.53 9.96 11.84
CA ALA A 47 5.96 9.79 12.09
C ALA A 47 6.76 11.04 11.70
N GLY A 48 6.36 11.74 10.63
CA GLY A 48 6.90 13.04 10.22
C GLY A 48 6.63 14.15 11.23
N TYR A 49 5.46 14.19 11.84
CA TYR A 49 5.17 15.09 12.95
C TYR A 49 6.09 14.85 14.16
N LEU A 50 6.45 13.61 14.46
CA LEU A 50 7.44 13.31 15.49
C LEU A 50 8.86 13.76 15.10
N VAL A 51 9.18 13.83 13.80
CA VAL A 51 10.41 14.47 13.31
C VAL A 51 10.39 15.97 13.59
N PHE A 52 9.27 16.65 13.33
CA PHE A 52 9.10 18.07 13.67
C PHE A 52 9.27 18.32 15.17
N GLN A 53 8.80 17.45 16.03
CA GLN A 53 9.00 17.51 17.48
C GLN A 53 10.46 17.22 17.92
N GLY A 54 11.36 16.91 16.99
CA GLY A 54 12.75 16.55 17.31
C GLY A 54 12.96 15.15 17.89
N LYS A 55 11.91 14.33 17.96
CA LYS A 55 11.98 12.96 18.52
C LYS A 55 12.57 11.97 17.52
N PHE A 56 12.37 12.20 16.22
CA PHE A 56 12.83 11.32 15.15
C PHE A 56 13.66 12.08 14.12
N LYS A 57 14.40 11.34 13.27
CA LYS A 57 15.11 11.86 12.12
C LYS A 57 14.40 11.44 10.84
N LEU A 58 14.18 12.38 9.91
CA LEU A 58 13.40 12.19 8.70
C LEU A 58 13.87 10.97 7.86
N LEU A 59 15.18 10.88 7.60
CA LEU A 59 15.75 9.80 6.80
C LEU A 59 15.55 8.42 7.46
N TRP A 60 15.65 8.36 8.79
CA TRP A 60 15.43 7.10 9.52
C TRP A 60 13.96 6.68 9.51
N VAL A 61 13.02 7.64 9.59
CA VAL A 61 11.59 7.39 9.44
C VAL A 61 11.28 6.85 8.04
N ALA A 62 11.81 7.49 6.99
CA ALA A 62 11.63 7.03 5.62
C ALA A 62 12.20 5.61 5.39
N THR A 63 13.38 5.35 5.95
CA THR A 63 14.04 4.04 5.85
C THR A 63 13.27 2.98 6.62
N ALA A 64 12.81 3.28 7.84
CA ALA A 64 11.97 2.37 8.63
C ALA A 64 10.66 2.05 7.89
N GLY A 65 10.01 3.05 7.31
CA GLY A 65 8.82 2.86 6.49
C GLY A 65 9.08 1.95 5.28
N ALA A 66 10.16 2.19 4.54
CA ALA A 66 10.53 1.38 3.38
C ALA A 66 10.90 -0.07 3.75
N ILE A 67 11.58 -0.28 4.90
CA ILE A 67 11.85 -1.63 5.45
C ILE A 67 10.52 -2.32 5.79
N GLY A 68 9.61 -1.62 6.47
CA GLY A 68 8.28 -2.15 6.79
C GLY A 68 7.51 -2.56 5.53
N CYS A 69 7.45 -1.69 4.52
CA CYS A 69 6.85 -2.00 3.22
C CYS A 69 7.48 -3.27 2.60
N ASN A 70 8.79 -3.40 2.69
CA ASN A 70 9.50 -4.55 2.11
C ASN A 70 9.13 -5.86 2.83
N LEU A 71 9.12 -5.85 4.16
CA LEU A 71 8.78 -7.02 4.99
C LEU A 71 7.32 -7.45 4.77
N GLY A 72 6.37 -6.49 4.76
CA GLY A 72 4.96 -6.81 4.51
C GLY A 72 4.73 -7.35 3.09
N SER A 73 5.41 -6.77 2.12
CA SER A 73 5.33 -7.22 0.73
C SER A 73 5.93 -8.59 0.49
N LEU A 74 6.91 -9.00 1.32
CA LEU A 74 7.46 -10.36 1.27
C LEU A 74 6.36 -11.38 1.53
N VAL A 75 5.50 -11.14 2.50
CA VAL A 75 4.38 -12.06 2.82
C VAL A 75 3.45 -12.20 1.62
N ALA A 76 3.00 -11.10 1.03
CA ALA A 76 2.13 -11.12 -0.15
C ALA A 76 2.82 -11.74 -1.38
N TYR A 77 4.11 -11.46 -1.57
CA TYR A 77 4.92 -12.06 -2.62
C TYR A 77 5.04 -13.58 -2.47
N GLU A 78 5.36 -14.08 -1.26
CA GLU A 78 5.51 -15.53 -1.02
C GLU A 78 4.18 -16.27 -1.16
N ILE A 79 3.07 -15.66 -0.74
CA ILE A 79 1.72 -16.19 -1.02
C ILE A 79 1.51 -16.33 -2.53
N GLY A 80 1.87 -15.32 -3.32
CA GLY A 80 1.80 -15.40 -4.78
C GLY A 80 2.73 -16.44 -5.39
N TYR A 81 3.98 -16.49 -4.89
CA TYR A 81 5.03 -17.37 -5.41
C TYR A 81 4.71 -18.86 -5.20
N TYR A 82 4.29 -19.24 -3.98
CA TYR A 82 3.94 -20.63 -3.66
C TYR A 82 2.51 -20.98 -4.05
N GLY A 83 1.59 -20.02 -3.92
CA GLY A 83 0.19 -20.20 -4.28
C GLY A 83 -0.04 -20.28 -5.78
N GLY A 84 0.66 -19.46 -6.55
CA GLY A 84 0.66 -19.45 -8.01
C GLY A 84 -0.74 -19.54 -8.64
N ARG A 85 -0.81 -20.24 -9.77
CA ARG A 85 -2.09 -20.52 -10.48
C ARG A 85 -3.13 -21.23 -9.62
N PRO A 86 -2.81 -22.27 -8.80
CA PRO A 86 -3.81 -22.95 -7.96
C PRO A 86 -4.50 -22.03 -6.94
N LEU A 87 -3.77 -21.08 -6.36
CA LEU A 87 -4.35 -20.11 -5.42
C LEU A 87 -5.36 -19.19 -6.11
N VAL A 88 -4.99 -18.70 -7.30
CA VAL A 88 -5.87 -17.84 -8.10
C VAL A 88 -7.09 -18.61 -8.59
N GLU A 89 -6.95 -19.87 -8.99
CA GLU A 89 -8.07 -20.72 -9.43
C GLU A 89 -9.05 -21.02 -8.28
N ARG A 90 -8.54 -21.22 -7.07
CA ARG A 90 -9.36 -21.58 -5.90
C ARG A 90 -9.96 -20.36 -5.18
N TYR A 91 -9.19 -19.28 -5.08
CA TYR A 91 -9.55 -18.09 -4.31
C TYR A 91 -9.66 -16.81 -5.15
N GLY A 92 -9.54 -16.90 -6.47
CA GLY A 92 -9.53 -15.76 -7.40
C GLY A 92 -10.75 -14.86 -7.27
N ARG A 93 -11.92 -15.42 -6.89
CA ARG A 93 -13.13 -14.63 -6.58
C ARG A 93 -12.92 -13.64 -5.42
N TRP A 94 -12.16 -14.05 -4.42
CA TRP A 94 -11.90 -13.25 -3.22
C TRP A 94 -10.77 -12.23 -3.43
N ILE A 95 -9.82 -12.58 -4.33
CA ILE A 95 -8.64 -11.75 -4.63
C ILE A 95 -8.91 -10.88 -5.86
N LEU A 96 -10.11 -10.97 -6.47
CA LEU A 96 -10.49 -10.27 -7.70
C LEU A 96 -9.51 -10.52 -8.86
N MET A 97 -8.85 -11.66 -8.87
CA MET A 97 -7.85 -12.06 -9.84
C MET A 97 -8.26 -13.37 -10.51
N GLY A 98 -8.64 -13.31 -11.77
CA GLY A 98 -8.96 -14.48 -12.60
C GLY A 98 -7.75 -14.98 -13.40
N ARG A 99 -7.96 -16.02 -14.22
CA ARG A 99 -6.93 -16.55 -15.11
C ARG A 99 -6.43 -15.52 -16.12
N ARG A 100 -7.32 -14.67 -16.62
CA ARG A 100 -6.99 -13.63 -17.60
C ARG A 100 -6.09 -12.54 -17.01
N GLU A 101 -6.38 -12.12 -15.79
CA GLU A 101 -5.58 -11.15 -15.04
C GLU A 101 -4.21 -11.73 -14.69
N LEU A 102 -4.16 -13.03 -14.40
CA LEU A 102 -2.92 -13.75 -14.16
C LEU A 102 -2.02 -13.78 -15.40
N ASP A 103 -2.56 -14.21 -16.54
CA ASP A 103 -1.83 -14.25 -17.81
C ASP A 103 -1.38 -12.84 -18.24
N TRP A 104 -2.20 -11.82 -17.94
CA TRP A 104 -1.83 -10.43 -18.18
C TRP A 104 -0.67 -10.00 -17.25
N ALA A 105 -0.73 -10.35 -15.96
CA ALA A 105 0.33 -10.05 -15.01
C ALA A 105 1.64 -10.74 -15.41
N GLU A 106 1.62 -12.02 -15.77
CA GLU A 106 2.80 -12.74 -16.25
C GLU A 106 3.42 -12.04 -17.48
N LYS A 107 2.62 -11.66 -18.49
CA LYS A 107 3.06 -10.93 -19.68
C LYS A 107 3.60 -9.53 -19.33
N PHE A 108 2.92 -8.84 -18.42
CA PHE A 108 3.31 -7.50 -17.99
C PHE A 108 4.66 -7.53 -17.26
N PHE A 109 4.85 -8.47 -16.31
CA PHE A 109 6.12 -8.63 -15.62
C PHE A 109 7.23 -9.20 -16.53
N ALA A 110 6.90 -10.03 -17.52
CA ALA A 110 7.86 -10.48 -18.53
C ALA A 110 8.37 -9.31 -19.39
N ARG A 111 7.51 -8.31 -19.68
CA ARG A 111 7.87 -7.15 -20.52
C ARG A 111 8.55 -6.03 -19.73
N TRP A 112 8.02 -5.67 -18.57
CA TRP A 112 8.45 -4.52 -17.77
C TRP A 112 9.33 -4.91 -16.58
N GLY A 113 9.31 -6.19 -16.20
CA GLY A 113 10.14 -6.76 -15.16
C GLY A 113 10.09 -5.98 -13.85
N TYR A 114 11.27 -5.61 -13.38
CA TYR A 114 11.46 -4.89 -12.11
C TYR A 114 10.96 -3.44 -12.13
N LEU A 115 10.91 -2.79 -13.30
CA LEU A 115 10.37 -1.44 -13.43
C LEU A 115 8.89 -1.39 -13.07
N ALA A 116 8.14 -2.45 -13.38
CA ALA A 116 6.74 -2.57 -12.98
C ALA A 116 6.56 -2.49 -11.46
N VAL A 117 7.44 -3.16 -10.70
CA VAL A 117 7.42 -3.09 -9.23
C VAL A 117 7.75 -1.68 -8.75
N PHE A 118 8.82 -1.08 -9.28
CA PHE A 118 9.25 0.25 -8.90
C PHE A 118 8.15 1.29 -9.14
N VAL A 119 7.63 1.37 -10.38
CA VAL A 119 6.56 2.32 -10.74
C VAL A 119 5.27 2.03 -9.98
N GLY A 120 4.90 0.76 -9.84
CA GLY A 120 3.72 0.36 -9.07
C GLY A 120 3.79 0.77 -7.60
N ARG A 121 5.00 0.85 -7.03
CA ARG A 121 5.21 1.33 -5.66
C ARG A 121 5.04 2.83 -5.48
N LEU A 122 5.17 3.61 -6.53
CA LEU A 122 4.90 5.05 -6.52
C LEU A 122 3.39 5.37 -6.67
N LEU A 123 2.57 4.39 -7.01
CA LEU A 123 1.12 4.56 -7.19
C LEU A 123 0.37 4.11 -5.93
N PRO A 124 -0.45 4.98 -5.32
CA PRO A 124 -1.07 4.74 -4.01
C PRO A 124 -1.83 3.41 -3.91
N VAL A 125 -2.66 3.09 -4.89
CA VAL A 125 -3.51 1.88 -4.87
C VAL A 125 -2.73 0.63 -5.27
N ILE A 126 -1.88 0.74 -6.28
CA ILE A 126 -1.17 -0.40 -6.87
C ILE A 126 -0.09 -0.93 -5.93
N ARG A 127 0.54 -0.05 -5.14
CA ARG A 127 1.68 -0.37 -4.28
C ARG A 127 1.39 -1.51 -3.28
N THR A 128 0.17 -1.61 -2.78
CA THR A 128 -0.22 -2.63 -1.80
C THR A 128 -0.40 -4.00 -2.45
N PHE A 129 -0.93 -4.02 -3.68
CA PHE A 129 -1.29 -5.26 -4.36
C PHE A 129 -0.22 -5.80 -5.31
N ILE A 130 0.76 -4.98 -5.75
CA ILE A 130 1.77 -5.34 -6.77
C ILE A 130 2.63 -6.54 -6.36
N ALA A 131 2.76 -6.81 -5.05
CA ALA A 131 3.57 -7.90 -4.53
C ALA A 131 3.01 -9.28 -4.89
N LEU A 132 1.69 -9.45 -4.85
CA LEU A 132 1.04 -10.72 -5.15
C LEU A 132 1.28 -11.15 -6.62
N PRO A 133 0.94 -10.35 -7.66
CA PRO A 133 1.20 -10.72 -9.05
C PRO A 133 2.69 -10.85 -9.37
N ALA A 134 3.59 -10.09 -8.69
CA ALA A 134 5.03 -10.27 -8.85
C ALA A 134 5.49 -11.65 -8.33
N GLY A 135 4.89 -12.14 -7.23
CA GLY A 135 5.12 -13.49 -6.71
C GLY A 135 4.62 -14.56 -7.66
N VAL A 136 3.39 -14.41 -8.19
CA VAL A 136 2.79 -15.33 -9.16
C VAL A 136 3.64 -15.42 -10.43
N ALA A 137 4.14 -14.29 -10.94
CA ALA A 137 5.06 -14.22 -12.07
C ALA A 137 6.47 -14.76 -11.77
N ARG A 138 6.71 -15.27 -10.53
CA ARG A 138 7.99 -15.83 -10.07
C ARG A 138 9.19 -14.91 -10.30
N MET A 139 8.99 -13.62 -10.11
CA MET A 139 10.08 -12.65 -10.22
C MET A 139 11.22 -13.00 -9.25
N PRO A 140 12.53 -12.84 -9.61
CA PRO A 140 13.63 -13.11 -8.71
C PRO A 140 13.54 -12.31 -7.41
N ARG A 141 13.54 -12.97 -6.25
CA ARG A 141 13.35 -12.38 -4.91
C ARG A 141 14.24 -11.16 -4.65
N GLY A 142 15.54 -11.27 -4.92
CA GLY A 142 16.49 -10.16 -4.68
C GLY A 142 16.13 -8.89 -5.45
N ARG A 143 15.72 -9.03 -6.71
CA ARG A 143 15.27 -7.90 -7.54
C ARG A 143 13.94 -7.34 -7.02
N PHE A 144 13.00 -8.20 -6.66
CA PHE A 144 11.73 -7.76 -6.07
C PHE A 144 11.97 -6.92 -4.82
N HIS A 145 12.80 -7.37 -3.87
CA HIS A 145 13.11 -6.63 -2.65
C HIS A 145 13.80 -5.30 -2.93
N LEU A 146 14.79 -5.28 -3.83
CA LEU A 146 15.51 -4.06 -4.18
C LEU A 146 14.58 -3.00 -4.75
N TYR A 147 13.77 -3.35 -5.76
CA TYR A 147 12.87 -2.40 -6.40
C TYR A 147 11.66 -2.02 -5.54
N THR A 148 11.21 -2.93 -4.67
CA THR A 148 10.22 -2.61 -3.63
C THR A 148 10.75 -1.56 -2.66
N PHE A 149 11.99 -1.73 -2.18
CA PHE A 149 12.63 -0.78 -1.27
C PHE A 149 12.83 0.58 -1.95
N LEU A 150 13.44 0.59 -3.14
CA LEU A 150 13.72 1.82 -3.88
C LEU A 150 12.43 2.59 -4.26
N GLY A 151 11.35 1.88 -4.59
CA GLY A 151 10.06 2.51 -4.92
C GLY A 151 9.30 3.00 -3.69
N SER A 152 9.39 2.29 -2.56
CA SER A 152 8.69 2.67 -1.32
C SER A 152 9.40 3.80 -0.57
N TRP A 153 10.72 3.90 -0.67
CA TRP A 153 11.51 4.88 0.07
C TRP A 153 11.14 6.33 -0.26
N PRO A 154 11.08 6.78 -1.55
CA PRO A 154 10.68 8.15 -1.86
C PRO A 154 9.23 8.45 -1.47
N TRP A 155 8.34 7.46 -1.55
CA TRP A 155 6.96 7.60 -1.07
C TRP A 155 6.93 7.86 0.45
N CYS A 156 7.61 7.02 1.23
CA CYS A 156 7.70 7.17 2.68
C CYS A 156 8.37 8.51 3.07
N LEU A 157 9.42 8.89 2.34
CA LEU A 157 10.10 10.17 2.56
C LEU A 157 9.17 11.35 2.28
N GLY A 158 8.43 11.31 1.17
CA GLY A 158 7.48 12.37 0.79
C GLY A 158 6.39 12.57 1.84
N LEU A 159 5.75 11.47 2.28
CA LEU A 159 4.70 11.54 3.29
C LEU A 159 5.24 11.99 4.66
N ALA A 160 6.41 11.49 5.08
CA ALA A 160 7.03 11.92 6.34
C ALA A 160 7.46 13.39 6.27
N TYR A 161 7.99 13.85 5.14
CA TYR A 161 8.34 15.25 4.91
C TYR A 161 7.11 16.16 4.98
N LEU A 162 5.98 15.76 4.35
CA LEU A 162 4.70 16.46 4.46
C LEU A 162 4.27 16.58 5.92
N GLY A 163 4.30 15.48 6.67
CA GLY A 163 3.94 15.48 8.08
C GLY A 163 4.85 16.37 8.93
N MET A 164 6.14 16.40 8.64
CA MET A 164 7.11 17.29 9.28
C MET A 164 6.80 18.77 8.98
N LYS A 165 6.54 19.13 7.72
CA LYS A 165 6.23 20.51 7.31
C LYS A 165 4.88 21.00 7.83
N LEU A 166 3.91 20.10 7.95
CA LEU A 166 2.60 20.41 8.50
C LEU A 166 2.57 20.36 10.04
N GLY A 167 3.71 20.05 10.67
CA GLY A 167 3.81 19.87 12.11
C GLY A 167 3.34 21.07 12.93
N GLU A 168 3.56 22.31 12.46
CA GLU A 168 3.07 23.54 13.08
C GLU A 168 1.54 23.64 13.03
N ASN A 169 0.93 23.17 11.95
CA ASN A 169 -0.52 23.23 11.69
C ASN A 169 -1.21 21.86 11.86
N TRP A 170 -0.61 20.93 12.62
CA TRP A 170 -1.11 19.56 12.80
C TRP A 170 -2.59 19.50 13.22
N ARG A 171 -3.05 20.45 14.03
CA ARG A 171 -4.47 20.56 14.46
C ARG A 171 -5.40 20.97 13.31
N GLU A 172 -4.91 21.68 12.30
CA GLU A 172 -5.70 22.06 11.11
C GLU A 172 -5.77 20.93 10.10
N LEU A 173 -4.79 20.02 10.10
CA LEU A 173 -4.78 18.82 9.26
C LEU A 173 -6.05 17.99 9.41
N GLY A 174 -6.61 17.86 10.61
CA GLY A 174 -7.89 17.20 10.82
C GLY A 174 -9.00 17.71 9.90
N LYS A 175 -9.02 19.01 9.58
CA LYS A 175 -9.98 19.63 8.66
C LYS A 175 -9.68 19.33 7.19
N TYR A 176 -8.40 19.17 6.83
CA TYR A 176 -7.99 18.83 5.45
C TYR A 176 -8.11 17.34 5.19
N PHE A 177 -7.87 16.47 6.19
CA PHE A 177 -8.10 15.03 6.07
C PHE A 177 -9.57 14.73 5.76
N HIS A 178 -10.54 15.47 6.32
CA HIS A 178 -11.95 15.31 5.95
C HIS A 178 -12.22 15.57 4.45
N LYS A 179 -11.52 16.52 3.83
CA LYS A 179 -11.65 16.75 2.38
C LYS A 179 -10.90 15.70 1.56
N PHE A 180 -9.73 15.25 2.04
CA PHE A 180 -8.92 14.21 1.39
C PHE A 180 -9.60 12.84 1.50
N ASP A 181 -10.16 12.48 2.66
CA ASP A 181 -10.92 11.25 2.86
C ASP A 181 -12.14 11.17 1.95
N THR A 182 -12.83 12.31 1.73
CA THR A 182 -13.94 12.36 0.79
C THR A 182 -13.47 12.13 -0.64
N VAL A 183 -12.35 12.73 -1.05
CA VAL A 183 -11.78 12.56 -2.39
C VAL A 183 -11.25 11.14 -2.58
N ILE A 184 -10.51 10.59 -1.62
CA ILE A 184 -10.03 9.20 -1.65
C ILE A 184 -11.21 8.24 -1.64
N GLY A 185 -12.21 8.46 -0.79
CA GLY A 185 -13.44 7.66 -0.75
C GLY A 185 -14.20 7.68 -2.05
N VAL A 186 -14.35 8.85 -2.67
CA VAL A 186 -15.02 9.00 -3.98
C VAL A 186 -14.21 8.34 -5.10
N VAL A 187 -12.89 8.49 -5.11
CA VAL A 187 -12.00 7.84 -6.09
C VAL A 187 -12.03 6.32 -5.93
N LEU A 188 -12.01 5.81 -4.70
CA LEU A 188 -12.12 4.37 -4.43
C LEU A 188 -13.51 3.84 -4.83
N LEU A 189 -14.58 4.55 -4.49
CA LEU A 189 -15.94 4.18 -4.88
C LEU A 189 -16.12 4.23 -6.40
N ALA A 190 -15.59 5.25 -7.06
CA ALA A 190 -15.61 5.36 -8.53
C ALA A 190 -14.79 4.24 -9.19
N ALA A 191 -13.62 3.90 -8.64
CA ALA A 191 -12.80 2.80 -9.13
C ALA A 191 -13.50 1.44 -8.93
N ILE A 192 -14.12 1.20 -7.77
CA ILE A 192 -14.90 0.00 -7.49
C ILE A 192 -16.13 -0.05 -8.40
N ALA A 193 -16.88 1.03 -8.54
CA ALA A 193 -18.06 1.11 -9.40
C ALA A 193 -17.69 0.87 -10.87
N TRP A 194 -16.61 1.48 -11.35
CA TRP A 194 -16.09 1.27 -12.71
C TRP A 194 -15.64 -0.17 -12.91
N PHE A 195 -14.96 -0.76 -11.93
CA PHE A 195 -14.51 -2.15 -11.96
C PHE A 195 -15.69 -3.12 -11.99
N VAL A 196 -16.69 -2.93 -11.11
CA VAL A 196 -17.92 -3.75 -11.06
C VAL A 196 -18.69 -3.60 -12.38
N TRP A 197 -18.83 -2.39 -12.91
CA TRP A 197 -19.53 -2.14 -14.16
C TRP A 197 -18.81 -2.75 -15.37
N SER A 198 -17.49 -2.59 -15.46
CA SER A 198 -16.65 -3.23 -16.47
C SER A 198 -16.73 -4.75 -16.42
N HIS A 199 -16.77 -5.31 -15.21
CA HIS A 199 -16.87 -6.75 -15.02
C HIS A 199 -18.28 -7.28 -15.38
N TRP A 200 -19.31 -6.48 -15.14
CA TRP A 200 -20.70 -6.85 -15.48
C TRP A 200 -20.96 -6.79 -16.98
N GLN A 201 -20.44 -5.79 -17.68
CA GLN A 201 -20.53 -5.71 -19.13
C GLN A 201 -19.82 -6.88 -19.83
N ASN A 202 -18.68 -7.31 -19.32
CA ASN A 202 -17.95 -8.46 -19.86
C ASN A 202 -18.69 -9.82 -19.64
N ARG A 203 -19.63 -9.89 -18.69
CA ARG A 203 -20.48 -11.10 -18.51
C ARG A 203 -21.65 -11.15 -19.47
N MET A 204 -22.19 -10.01 -19.86
CA MET A 204 -23.34 -9.94 -20.79
C MET A 204 -22.94 -10.05 -22.26
N GLY A 205 -21.65 -9.87 -22.60
CA GLY A 205 -21.12 -10.02 -23.97
C GLY A 205 -20.70 -11.44 -24.35
N VAL A 206 -20.91 -12.46 -23.51
CA VAL A 206 -20.58 -13.87 -23.77
C VAL A 206 -21.80 -14.73 -24.13
N GLU A 207 -23.01 -14.15 -24.10
CA GLU A 207 -24.28 -14.85 -24.48
C GLU A 207 -24.87 -14.39 -25.80
N SER A 208 -24.04 -13.82 -26.70
CA SER A 208 -24.50 -13.53 -28.08
C SER A 208 -23.61 -14.17 -29.13
#